data_b410b627bfb1f8e92e85aab49a42a557
#
_entry.id   b410b627bfb1f8e92e85aab49a42a557
#
_cell.length_a   1.000
_cell.length_b   1.000
_cell.length_c   1.000
_cell.angle_alpha   90.00
_cell.angle_beta   90.00
_cell.angle_gamma   90.00
#
_symmetry.space_group_name_H-M   'P 1'
#
loop_
_entity.id
_entity.type
_entity.pdbx_description
1 polymer ?
#
loop_
_entity_poly.entity_id
_entity_poly.type
_entity_poly.pdbx_seq_one_letter_code
_entity_poly.pdbx_strand_id
1 'polypeptide(L)'
;MKSDITIIGAAIIDVLAGPVDESVFEKGSQPVNSTRLAFGGDALNEAVVLSQLGAKVELISKVGDDEAGKQVLDFLQEKQVDVTKVKIEEGLDTGINIVLVTPEGERVFLTNPNGSLRKLSEADIMEQLDSVTDIVCMASMFVSPLLDISAMERIFQRIKSKPGRILVADMTTAKNGESLADIAGLLKYIDYIIPNETEAARLTGEADAYRNAELFVEHGVSCVVIKRGKKGCLIRTKEQQFEIPAYAHATLVDTTGAGDSFAAGFLWGLKNDMPLEECARFGCAVASCTVEKLGANTAIESAELAMERYEEMRK
;
A
#
# COMPACT_ATOMS: atom_id res chain seq x y z
N MET A 1 -23.08 8.30 -1.28
CA MET A 1 -22.50 9.20 -0.25
C MET A 1 -21.12 9.59 -0.75
N LYS A 2 -20.65 10.82 -0.50
CA LYS A 2 -19.29 11.22 -0.96
C LYS A 2 -18.24 10.44 -0.18
N SER A 3 -17.23 9.89 -0.88
CA SER A 3 -16.08 9.22 -0.27
C SER A 3 -15.17 10.22 0.42
N ASP A 4 -14.38 9.76 1.39
CA ASP A 4 -13.43 10.56 2.14
C ASP A 4 -12.03 10.49 1.51
N ILE A 5 -11.65 9.30 1.04
CA ILE A 5 -10.31 8.97 0.53
C ILE A 5 -10.43 8.19 -0.76
N THR A 6 -9.61 8.52 -1.75
CA THR A 6 -9.44 7.74 -2.99
C THR A 6 -8.12 6.98 -2.92
N ILE A 7 -8.15 5.67 -3.08
CA ILE A 7 -6.95 4.83 -3.21
C ILE A 7 -6.80 4.41 -4.67
N ILE A 8 -5.57 4.47 -5.19
CA ILE A 8 -5.23 4.11 -6.57
C ILE A 8 -4.19 3.00 -6.55
N GLY A 9 -4.45 1.87 -7.20
CA GLY A 9 -3.45 0.82 -7.35
C GLY A 9 -4.03 -0.58 -7.52
N ALA A 10 -3.28 -1.60 -7.11
CA ALA A 10 -3.55 -2.99 -7.37
C ALA A 10 -4.61 -3.60 -6.45
N ALA A 11 -5.50 -4.42 -7.05
CA ALA A 11 -6.41 -5.31 -6.34
C ALA A 11 -6.33 -6.70 -7.01
N ILE A 12 -5.95 -7.72 -6.26
CA ILE A 12 -5.60 -9.05 -6.76
C ILE A 12 -6.01 -10.17 -5.82
N ILE A 13 -5.77 -11.39 -6.23
CA ILE A 13 -5.84 -12.59 -5.40
C ILE A 13 -4.43 -13.16 -5.21
N ASP A 14 -4.10 -13.53 -3.98
CA ASP A 14 -2.91 -14.32 -3.64
C ASP A 14 -3.31 -15.75 -3.27
N VAL A 15 -2.73 -16.72 -3.93
CA VAL A 15 -2.86 -18.16 -3.60
C VAL A 15 -1.60 -18.58 -2.86
N LEU A 16 -1.69 -18.73 -1.55
CA LEU A 16 -0.56 -19.10 -0.71
C LEU A 16 -0.52 -20.62 -0.53
N ALA A 17 0.66 -21.22 -0.71
CA ALA A 17 0.91 -22.63 -0.43
C ALA A 17 2.22 -22.79 0.36
N GLY A 18 2.20 -23.61 1.41
CA GLY A 18 3.43 -23.83 2.17
C GLY A 18 3.35 -24.89 3.29
N PRO A 19 4.51 -25.37 3.76
CA PRO A 19 5.85 -25.09 3.23
C PRO A 19 6.12 -25.79 1.89
N VAL A 20 6.88 -25.14 1.00
CA VAL A 20 7.33 -25.68 -0.28
C VAL A 20 8.85 -25.56 -0.37
N ASP A 21 9.54 -26.64 -0.74
CA ASP A 21 10.98 -26.66 -1.00
C ASP A 21 11.28 -27.02 -2.47
N GLU A 22 12.54 -26.93 -2.87
CA GLU A 22 12.98 -27.16 -4.25
C GLU A 22 12.69 -28.59 -4.75
N SER A 23 12.52 -29.56 -3.84
CA SER A 23 12.23 -30.94 -4.21
C SER A 23 10.90 -31.14 -4.94
N VAL A 24 9.99 -30.16 -4.88
CA VAL A 24 8.72 -30.20 -5.61
C VAL A 24 8.94 -30.29 -7.12
N PHE A 25 9.98 -29.67 -7.65
CA PHE A 25 10.30 -29.74 -9.09
C PHE A 25 10.87 -31.09 -9.52
N GLU A 26 11.56 -31.79 -8.62
CA GLU A 26 12.10 -33.14 -8.90
C GLU A 26 11.03 -34.22 -8.73
N LYS A 27 10.20 -34.11 -7.68
CA LYS A 27 9.19 -35.13 -7.34
C LYS A 27 7.88 -34.96 -8.10
N GLY A 28 7.63 -33.77 -8.69
CA GLY A 28 6.38 -33.42 -9.38
C GLY A 28 5.18 -33.18 -8.45
N SER A 29 5.30 -33.46 -7.15
CA SER A 29 4.29 -33.17 -6.14
C SER A 29 4.90 -33.10 -4.75
N GLN A 30 4.32 -32.27 -3.89
CA GLN A 30 4.71 -32.11 -2.47
C GLN A 30 3.46 -31.84 -1.64
N PRO A 31 3.22 -32.57 -0.52
CA PRO A 31 2.19 -32.19 0.43
C PRO A 31 2.59 -30.90 1.14
N VAL A 32 1.63 -30.00 1.32
CA VAL A 32 1.80 -28.73 2.04
C VAL A 32 0.89 -28.68 3.27
N ASN A 33 1.27 -27.94 4.30
CA ASN A 33 0.49 -27.85 5.52
C ASN A 33 -0.76 -26.96 5.34
N SER A 34 -0.69 -25.99 4.44
CA SER A 34 -1.82 -25.10 4.15
C SER A 34 -1.82 -24.64 2.69
N THR A 35 -3.03 -24.51 2.17
CA THR A 35 -3.31 -23.77 0.94
C THR A 35 -4.40 -22.76 1.25
N ARG A 36 -4.19 -21.50 0.91
CA ARG A 36 -5.14 -20.41 1.21
C ARG A 36 -5.28 -19.50 0.01
N LEU A 37 -6.49 -18.99 -0.17
CA LEU A 37 -6.78 -17.87 -1.04
C LEU A 37 -6.94 -16.63 -0.16
N ALA A 38 -6.26 -15.55 -0.52
CA ALA A 38 -6.34 -14.26 0.15
C ALA A 38 -6.52 -13.15 -0.90
N PHE A 39 -7.28 -12.14 -0.54
CA PHE A 39 -7.36 -10.91 -1.33
C PHE A 39 -6.20 -10.01 -0.94
N GLY A 40 -5.52 -9.42 -1.93
CA GLY A 40 -4.28 -8.68 -1.75
C GLY A 40 -4.11 -7.57 -2.79
N GLY A 41 -2.89 -7.05 -2.82
CA GLY A 41 -2.54 -5.82 -3.52
C GLY A 41 -2.59 -4.62 -2.58
N ASP A 42 -1.55 -3.78 -2.63
CA ASP A 42 -1.36 -2.69 -1.67
C ASP A 42 -2.60 -1.79 -1.57
N ALA A 43 -3.18 -1.40 -2.72
CA ALA A 43 -4.37 -0.55 -2.76
C ALA A 43 -5.62 -1.23 -2.19
N LEU A 44 -5.83 -2.52 -2.45
CA LEU A 44 -6.92 -3.28 -1.84
C LEU A 44 -6.75 -3.34 -0.33
N ASN A 45 -5.54 -3.65 0.15
CA ASN A 45 -5.26 -3.75 1.58
C ASN A 45 -5.49 -2.42 2.30
N GLU A 46 -4.94 -1.31 1.76
CA GLU A 46 -5.17 0.03 2.31
C GLU A 46 -6.65 0.39 2.33
N ALA A 47 -7.38 0.16 1.24
CA ALA A 47 -8.80 0.48 1.12
C ALA A 47 -9.64 -0.31 2.13
N VAL A 48 -9.39 -1.61 2.30
CA VAL A 48 -10.10 -2.46 3.25
C VAL A 48 -9.83 -2.02 4.68
N VAL A 49 -8.56 -1.80 5.05
CA VAL A 49 -8.19 -1.36 6.40
C VAL A 49 -8.82 -0.01 6.71
N LEU A 50 -8.75 0.97 5.80
CA LEU A 50 -9.40 2.28 5.96
C LEU A 50 -10.91 2.17 6.16
N SER A 51 -11.58 1.32 5.37
CA SER A 51 -13.02 1.10 5.50
C SER A 51 -13.36 0.49 6.87
N GLN A 52 -12.59 -0.46 7.34
CA GLN A 52 -12.76 -1.07 8.67
C GLN A 52 -12.48 -0.09 9.82
N LEU A 53 -11.63 0.92 9.60
CA LEU A 53 -11.44 2.06 10.49
C LEU A 53 -12.60 3.08 10.42
N GLY A 54 -13.62 2.84 9.60
CA GLY A 54 -14.82 3.68 9.48
C GLY A 54 -14.70 4.83 8.48
N ALA A 55 -13.67 4.87 7.63
CA ALA A 55 -13.58 5.82 6.53
C ALA A 55 -14.42 5.35 5.33
N LYS A 56 -14.95 6.30 4.53
CA LYS A 56 -15.58 6.01 3.24
C LYS A 56 -14.52 6.05 2.17
N VAL A 57 -14.24 4.91 1.56
CA VAL A 57 -13.14 4.73 0.61
C VAL A 57 -13.66 4.38 -0.77
N GLU A 58 -13.12 5.01 -1.79
CA GLU A 58 -13.29 4.61 -3.18
C GLU A 58 -11.95 4.10 -3.74
N LEU A 59 -12.02 3.08 -4.58
CA LEU A 59 -10.84 2.45 -5.17
C LEU A 59 -10.81 2.67 -6.69
N ILE A 60 -9.70 3.19 -7.20
CA ILE A 60 -9.36 3.18 -8.63
C ILE A 60 -8.41 2.01 -8.86
N SER A 61 -8.86 1.01 -9.59
CA SER A 61 -8.10 -0.20 -9.89
C SER A 61 -8.57 -0.80 -11.21
N LYS A 62 -8.02 -1.94 -11.58
CA LYS A 62 -8.43 -2.72 -12.75
C LYS A 62 -8.48 -4.20 -12.42
N VAL A 63 -9.54 -4.86 -12.87
CA VAL A 63 -9.71 -6.33 -12.83
C VAL A 63 -10.14 -6.84 -14.20
N GLY A 64 -10.04 -8.13 -14.43
CA GLY A 64 -10.58 -8.78 -15.61
C GLY A 64 -12.09 -9.05 -15.49
N ASP A 65 -12.73 -9.34 -16.61
CA ASP A 65 -14.10 -9.87 -16.68
C ASP A 65 -14.08 -11.39 -16.50
N ASP A 66 -13.54 -11.85 -15.38
CA ASP A 66 -13.38 -13.25 -15.01
C ASP A 66 -13.90 -13.53 -13.59
N GLU A 67 -13.96 -14.79 -13.19
CA GLU A 67 -14.43 -15.19 -11.85
C GLU A 67 -13.56 -14.62 -10.73
N ALA A 68 -12.25 -14.47 -10.96
CA ALA A 68 -11.34 -13.87 -9.99
C ALA A 68 -11.63 -12.38 -9.80
N GLY A 69 -11.88 -11.65 -10.90
CA GLY A 69 -12.29 -10.23 -10.84
C GLY A 69 -13.59 -10.02 -10.09
N LYS A 70 -14.58 -10.90 -10.35
CA LYS A 70 -15.82 -10.88 -9.61
C LYS A 70 -15.60 -11.10 -8.11
N GLN A 71 -14.80 -12.10 -7.73
CA GLN A 71 -14.50 -12.37 -6.31
C GLN A 71 -13.81 -11.18 -5.63
N VAL A 72 -12.88 -10.49 -6.31
CA VAL A 72 -12.23 -9.27 -5.80
C VAL A 72 -13.27 -8.16 -5.57
N LEU A 73 -14.17 -7.95 -6.52
CA LEU A 73 -15.22 -6.91 -6.40
C LEU A 73 -16.22 -7.23 -5.29
N ASP A 74 -16.68 -8.48 -5.21
CA ASP A 74 -17.61 -8.95 -4.17
C ASP A 74 -16.99 -8.77 -2.77
N PHE A 75 -15.71 -9.14 -2.61
CA PHE A 75 -14.97 -8.95 -1.36
C PHE A 75 -14.85 -7.46 -0.97
N LEU A 76 -14.47 -6.60 -1.90
CA LEU A 76 -14.36 -5.16 -1.66
C LEU A 76 -15.70 -4.54 -1.26
N GLN A 77 -16.79 -4.94 -1.91
CA GLN A 77 -18.16 -4.50 -1.59
C GLN A 77 -18.60 -4.99 -0.20
N GLU A 78 -18.30 -6.25 0.15
CA GLU A 78 -18.53 -6.79 1.50
C GLU A 78 -17.79 -5.95 2.55
N LYS A 79 -16.58 -5.51 2.24
CA LYS A 79 -15.78 -4.60 3.08
C LYS A 79 -16.17 -3.13 2.97
N GLN A 80 -17.29 -2.80 2.31
CA GLN A 80 -17.86 -1.45 2.16
C GLN A 80 -16.92 -0.45 1.43
N VAL A 81 -16.03 -0.94 0.57
CA VAL A 81 -15.24 -0.12 -0.34
C VAL A 81 -16.06 0.19 -1.59
N ASP A 82 -16.08 1.44 -2.02
CA ASP A 82 -16.72 1.85 -3.27
C ASP A 82 -15.88 1.41 -4.48
N VAL A 83 -16.40 0.47 -5.25
CA VAL A 83 -15.77 -0.13 -6.44
C VAL A 83 -16.24 0.49 -7.75
N THR A 84 -17.02 1.56 -7.72
CA THR A 84 -17.61 2.18 -8.95
C THR A 84 -16.54 2.71 -9.92
N LYS A 85 -15.31 2.91 -9.45
CA LYS A 85 -14.15 3.33 -10.24
C LYS A 85 -13.16 2.19 -10.53
N VAL A 86 -13.51 0.95 -10.18
CA VAL A 86 -12.72 -0.22 -10.60
C VAL A 86 -13.12 -0.59 -12.02
N LYS A 87 -12.14 -0.54 -12.94
CA LYS A 87 -12.37 -0.91 -14.34
C LYS A 87 -12.40 -2.42 -14.48
N ILE A 88 -13.47 -2.92 -15.10
CA ILE A 88 -13.58 -4.31 -15.53
C ILE A 88 -13.21 -4.34 -17.02
N GLU A 89 -12.19 -5.11 -17.40
CA GLU A 89 -11.69 -5.17 -18.78
C GLU A 89 -11.94 -6.56 -19.37
N GLU A 90 -12.72 -6.60 -20.46
CA GLU A 90 -13.04 -7.84 -21.19
C GLU A 90 -11.78 -8.49 -21.77
N GLY A 91 -11.63 -9.80 -21.60
CA GLY A 91 -10.52 -10.57 -22.11
C GLY A 91 -9.19 -10.37 -21.35
N LEU A 92 -9.21 -9.65 -20.23
CA LEU A 92 -8.07 -9.52 -19.33
C LEU A 92 -8.19 -10.52 -18.18
N ASP A 93 -7.11 -11.23 -17.86
CA ASP A 93 -7.04 -12.03 -16.63
C ASP A 93 -6.89 -11.13 -15.41
N THR A 94 -7.67 -11.35 -14.37
CA THR A 94 -7.44 -10.71 -13.08
C THR A 94 -6.10 -11.14 -12.50
N GLY A 95 -5.40 -10.22 -11.82
CA GLY A 95 -4.12 -10.49 -11.20
C GLY A 95 -4.23 -11.58 -10.13
N ILE A 96 -3.56 -12.70 -10.33
CA ILE A 96 -3.40 -13.77 -9.35
C ILE A 96 -1.91 -14.00 -9.16
N ASN A 97 -1.43 -13.91 -7.91
CA ASN A 97 -0.11 -14.39 -7.55
C ASN A 97 -0.21 -15.79 -6.94
N ILE A 98 0.72 -16.65 -7.27
CA ILE A 98 1.00 -17.86 -6.50
C ILE A 98 2.14 -17.55 -5.56
N VAL A 99 1.90 -17.67 -4.26
CA VAL A 99 2.87 -17.36 -3.20
C VAL A 99 3.32 -18.65 -2.55
N LEU A 100 4.52 -19.08 -2.88
CA LEU A 100 5.14 -20.25 -2.27
C LEU A 100 5.86 -19.81 -0.99
N VAL A 101 5.53 -20.43 0.13
CA VAL A 101 6.17 -20.15 1.43
C VAL A 101 7.19 -21.24 1.70
N THR A 102 8.46 -20.85 1.87
CA THR A 102 9.54 -21.84 2.17
C THR A 102 9.44 -22.36 3.60
N PRO A 103 10.15 -23.45 3.97
CA PRO A 103 10.22 -23.93 5.34
C PRO A 103 10.73 -22.87 6.34
N GLU A 104 11.54 -21.93 5.88
CA GLU A 104 12.07 -20.80 6.67
C GLU A 104 11.08 -19.64 6.79
N GLY A 105 9.93 -19.74 6.09
CA GLY A 105 8.88 -18.70 6.09
C GLY A 105 9.10 -17.60 5.05
N GLU A 106 10.09 -17.73 4.17
CA GLU A 106 10.30 -16.79 3.06
C GLU A 106 9.24 -16.98 1.97
N ARG A 107 8.97 -15.94 1.18
CA ARG A 107 7.95 -15.95 0.15
C ARG A 107 8.55 -15.77 -1.24
N VAL A 108 8.15 -16.67 -2.13
CA VAL A 108 8.47 -16.63 -3.57
C VAL A 108 7.18 -16.39 -4.35
N PHE A 109 7.20 -15.37 -5.19
CA PHE A 109 6.02 -14.94 -5.95
C PHE A 109 6.12 -15.38 -7.41
N LEU A 110 5.07 -16.05 -7.91
CA LEU A 110 4.86 -16.29 -9.33
C LEU A 110 3.68 -15.42 -9.77
N THR A 111 3.95 -14.49 -10.69
CA THR A 111 2.97 -13.48 -11.12
C THR A 111 2.74 -13.59 -12.63
N ASN A 112 1.47 -13.55 -13.07
CA ASN A 112 1.14 -13.40 -14.49
C ASN A 112 1.50 -11.98 -14.97
N PRO A 113 2.49 -11.80 -15.88
CA PRO A 113 2.90 -10.48 -16.37
C PRO A 113 1.82 -9.82 -17.24
N ASN A 114 0.84 -10.58 -17.72
CA ASN A 114 -0.26 -10.10 -18.56
C ASN A 114 -1.57 -9.86 -17.80
N GLY A 115 -1.63 -10.21 -16.53
CA GLY A 115 -2.80 -10.00 -15.67
C GLY A 115 -2.99 -8.53 -15.24
N SER A 116 -4.16 -8.22 -14.69
CA SER A 116 -4.60 -6.86 -14.33
C SER A 116 -3.63 -6.13 -13.39
N LEU A 117 -2.89 -6.85 -12.54
CA LEU A 117 -1.83 -6.29 -11.69
C LEU A 117 -0.82 -5.41 -12.45
N ARG A 118 -0.58 -5.73 -13.74
CA ARG A 118 0.40 -5.06 -14.60
C ARG A 118 -0.25 -4.21 -15.70
N LYS A 119 -1.57 -4.05 -15.69
CA LYS A 119 -2.33 -3.43 -16.79
C LYS A 119 -3.13 -2.18 -16.38
N LEU A 120 -3.05 -1.74 -15.13
CA LEU A 120 -3.57 -0.44 -14.75
C LEU A 120 -2.77 0.64 -15.50
N SER A 121 -3.45 1.44 -16.33
CA SER A 121 -2.83 2.42 -17.21
C SER A 121 -3.10 3.85 -16.77
N GLU A 122 -2.33 4.80 -17.33
CA GLU A 122 -2.58 6.23 -17.14
C GLU A 122 -4.00 6.62 -17.54
N ALA A 123 -4.50 6.11 -18.67
CA ALA A 123 -5.84 6.44 -19.17
C ALA A 123 -6.92 6.01 -18.18
N ASP A 124 -6.81 4.80 -17.61
CA ASP A 124 -7.76 4.27 -16.63
C ASP A 124 -7.87 5.17 -15.38
N ILE A 125 -6.74 5.73 -14.94
CA ILE A 125 -6.70 6.64 -13.79
C ILE A 125 -7.22 8.02 -14.17
N MET A 126 -6.73 8.60 -15.28
CA MET A 126 -7.06 9.95 -15.72
C MET A 126 -8.56 10.17 -15.93
N GLU A 127 -9.28 9.16 -16.44
CA GLU A 127 -10.74 9.18 -16.60
C GLU A 127 -11.49 9.42 -15.29
N GLN A 128 -10.91 9.05 -14.15
CA GLN A 128 -11.55 9.12 -12.83
C GLN A 128 -11.19 10.38 -12.04
N LEU A 129 -10.08 11.08 -12.38
CA LEU A 129 -9.47 12.12 -11.55
C LEU A 129 -10.34 13.37 -11.33
N ASP A 130 -11.36 13.61 -12.16
CA ASP A 130 -12.27 14.76 -11.97
C ASP A 130 -13.18 14.58 -10.76
N SER A 131 -13.49 13.33 -10.41
CA SER A 131 -14.42 12.97 -9.35
C SER A 131 -13.78 12.38 -8.10
N VAL A 132 -12.43 12.36 -7.99
CA VAL A 132 -11.74 11.86 -6.79
C VAL A 132 -11.87 12.82 -5.61
N THR A 133 -11.63 12.29 -4.43
CA THR A 133 -11.70 12.99 -3.14
C THR A 133 -10.58 14.03 -2.96
N ASP A 134 -10.57 14.70 -1.81
CA ASP A 134 -9.53 15.68 -1.49
C ASP A 134 -8.26 15.03 -0.93
N ILE A 135 -8.32 13.75 -0.49
CA ILE A 135 -7.15 12.93 -0.14
C ILE A 135 -7.06 11.80 -1.15
N VAL A 136 -5.96 11.74 -1.89
CA VAL A 136 -5.70 10.69 -2.89
C VAL A 136 -4.40 9.98 -2.53
N CYS A 137 -4.44 8.65 -2.45
CA CYS A 137 -3.26 7.81 -2.24
C CYS A 137 -2.94 7.00 -3.50
N MET A 138 -1.73 7.14 -4.00
CA MET A 138 -1.13 6.21 -4.94
C MET A 138 -0.46 5.10 -4.11
N ALA A 139 -1.16 4.01 -3.88
CA ALA A 139 -0.73 2.93 -2.99
C ALA A 139 0.37 2.03 -3.59
N SER A 140 0.47 1.98 -4.91
CA SER A 140 1.30 0.99 -5.60
C SER A 140 2.23 1.62 -6.64
N MET A 141 3.04 2.62 -6.25
CA MET A 141 4.08 3.12 -7.15
C MET A 141 5.01 1.98 -7.59
N PHE A 142 5.37 1.95 -8.87
CA PHE A 142 6.24 0.96 -9.53
C PHE A 142 5.66 -0.46 -9.69
N VAL A 143 4.37 -0.69 -9.42
CA VAL A 143 3.73 -1.99 -9.63
C VAL A 143 3.35 -2.22 -11.09
N SER A 144 2.66 -1.27 -11.72
CA SER A 144 2.27 -1.37 -13.14
C SER A 144 3.34 -0.79 -14.05
N PRO A 145 3.88 -1.54 -15.02
CA PRO A 145 4.85 -1.02 -15.99
C PRO A 145 4.22 0.01 -16.95
N LEU A 146 2.88 0.09 -17.04
CA LEU A 146 2.17 1.10 -17.81
C LEU A 146 2.09 2.45 -17.12
N LEU A 147 2.45 2.50 -15.84
CA LEU A 147 2.60 3.72 -15.05
C LEU A 147 4.08 4.04 -14.92
N ASP A 148 4.70 4.36 -16.05
CA ASP A 148 6.09 4.85 -16.05
C ASP A 148 6.19 6.23 -15.37
N ILE A 149 7.41 6.71 -15.17
CA ILE A 149 7.67 7.97 -14.46
C ILE A 149 6.91 9.13 -15.10
N SER A 150 6.88 9.19 -16.45
CA SER A 150 6.20 10.26 -17.17
C SER A 150 4.68 10.19 -17.02
N ALA A 151 4.09 8.99 -17.03
CA ALA A 151 2.67 8.78 -16.77
C ALA A 151 2.32 9.17 -15.31
N MET A 152 3.13 8.73 -14.35
CA MET A 152 2.93 9.11 -12.94
C MET A 152 3.06 10.63 -12.74
N GLU A 153 4.01 11.31 -13.39
CA GLU A 153 4.15 12.77 -13.29
C GLU A 153 2.88 13.47 -13.81
N ARG A 154 2.33 13.05 -14.96
CA ARG A 154 1.07 13.64 -15.50
C ARG A 154 -0.12 13.38 -14.57
N ILE A 155 -0.24 12.18 -14.00
CA ILE A 155 -1.29 11.83 -13.03
C ILE A 155 -1.17 12.73 -11.79
N PHE A 156 0.02 12.84 -11.21
CA PHE A 156 0.25 13.65 -10.00
C PHE A 156 0.01 15.14 -10.26
N GLN A 157 0.46 15.65 -11.40
CA GLN A 157 0.16 17.01 -11.84
C GLN A 157 -1.35 17.23 -11.95
N ARG A 158 -2.10 16.28 -12.53
CA ARG A 158 -3.56 16.36 -12.65
C ARG A 158 -4.25 16.31 -11.27
N ILE A 159 -3.81 15.44 -10.37
CA ILE A 159 -4.32 15.40 -8.99
C ILE A 159 -4.11 16.76 -8.31
N LYS A 160 -2.90 17.31 -8.39
CA LYS A 160 -2.52 18.59 -7.76
C LYS A 160 -3.06 19.83 -8.48
N SER A 161 -3.69 19.69 -9.65
CA SER A 161 -4.34 20.82 -10.33
C SER A 161 -5.55 21.38 -9.56
N LYS A 162 -6.14 20.61 -8.66
CA LYS A 162 -7.17 21.07 -7.72
C LYS A 162 -6.49 21.58 -6.44
N PRO A 163 -6.60 22.88 -6.13
CA PRO A 163 -6.02 23.43 -4.91
C PRO A 163 -6.55 22.75 -3.64
N GLY A 164 -5.66 22.52 -2.68
CA GLY A 164 -5.98 21.87 -1.40
C GLY A 164 -6.06 20.36 -1.43
N ARG A 165 -5.96 19.72 -2.61
CA ARG A 165 -5.92 18.26 -2.69
C ARG A 165 -4.60 17.73 -2.17
N ILE A 166 -4.67 16.72 -1.30
CA ILE A 166 -3.51 16.03 -0.71
C ILE A 166 -3.20 14.80 -1.56
N LEU A 167 -1.94 14.66 -1.96
CA LEU A 167 -1.42 13.47 -2.63
C LEU A 167 -0.47 12.72 -1.69
N VAL A 168 -0.84 11.49 -1.36
CA VAL A 168 -0.01 10.54 -0.63
C VAL A 168 0.51 9.49 -1.61
N ALA A 169 1.76 9.09 -1.49
CA ALA A 169 2.35 8.04 -2.29
C ALA A 169 2.96 6.97 -1.38
N ASP A 170 2.37 5.78 -1.38
CA ASP A 170 3.07 4.58 -0.94
C ASP A 170 3.74 3.90 -2.13
N MET A 171 4.76 3.12 -1.89
CA MET A 171 5.58 2.58 -2.96
C MET A 171 6.03 1.17 -2.68
N THR A 172 6.32 0.45 -3.75
CA THR A 172 7.07 -0.79 -3.69
C THR A 172 8.51 -0.54 -4.17
N THR A 173 9.33 -1.55 -4.12
CA THR A 173 10.66 -1.46 -4.72
C THR A 173 10.58 -1.12 -6.20
N ALA A 174 11.31 -0.10 -6.63
CA ALA A 174 11.54 0.25 -8.04
C ALA A 174 12.09 -0.97 -8.81
N LYS A 175 11.46 -1.30 -9.95
CA LYS A 175 11.69 -2.58 -10.64
C LYS A 175 12.57 -2.50 -11.86
N ASN A 176 12.74 -1.30 -12.43
CA ASN A 176 13.54 -1.08 -13.62
C ASN A 176 14.85 -0.34 -13.30
N GLY A 177 15.23 -0.29 -12.01
CA GLY A 177 16.44 0.39 -11.55
C GLY A 177 16.30 1.91 -11.47
N GLU A 178 15.06 2.40 -11.35
CA GLU A 178 14.81 3.83 -11.17
C GLU A 178 15.56 4.35 -9.92
N SER A 179 16.17 5.52 -10.07
CA SER A 179 16.85 6.27 -9.02
C SER A 179 16.03 7.48 -8.58
N LEU A 180 16.43 8.10 -7.48
CA LEU A 180 15.81 9.34 -7.00
C LEU A 180 15.87 10.45 -8.05
N ALA A 181 16.96 10.53 -8.83
CA ALA A 181 17.11 11.52 -9.90
C ALA A 181 16.09 11.31 -11.01
N ASP A 182 15.77 10.06 -11.37
CA ASP A 182 14.79 9.74 -12.39
C ASP A 182 13.38 10.19 -12.00
N ILE A 183 13.03 10.08 -10.71
CA ILE A 183 11.70 10.45 -10.20
C ILE A 183 11.60 11.88 -9.67
N ALA A 184 12.69 12.66 -9.71
CA ALA A 184 12.72 14.01 -9.15
C ALA A 184 11.62 14.93 -9.68
N GLY A 185 11.23 14.78 -10.96
CA GLY A 185 10.17 15.56 -11.59
C GLY A 185 8.79 15.39 -10.94
N LEU A 186 8.49 14.19 -10.44
CA LEU A 186 7.18 13.90 -9.83
C LEU A 186 7.14 14.18 -8.32
N LEU A 187 8.31 14.17 -7.62
CA LEU A 187 8.36 14.30 -6.16
C LEU A 187 7.78 15.63 -5.65
N LYS A 188 7.93 16.71 -6.40
CA LYS A 188 7.38 18.05 -6.07
C LYS A 188 5.84 18.10 -5.96
N TYR A 189 5.14 17.09 -6.46
CA TYR A 189 3.67 16.99 -6.38
C TYR A 189 3.21 16.20 -5.16
N ILE A 190 4.12 15.47 -4.50
CA ILE A 190 3.79 14.56 -3.39
C ILE A 190 3.81 15.35 -2.07
N ASP A 191 2.67 15.34 -1.37
CA ASP A 191 2.60 15.92 -0.02
C ASP A 191 3.20 14.96 1.01
N TYR A 192 2.89 13.67 0.90
CA TYR A 192 3.40 12.62 1.80
C TYR A 192 3.91 11.42 1.01
N ILE A 193 5.17 11.01 1.22
CA ILE A 193 5.71 9.75 0.69
C ILE A 193 5.99 8.80 1.84
N ILE A 194 5.59 7.52 1.70
CA ILE A 194 5.58 6.53 2.79
C ILE A 194 6.39 5.27 2.41
N PRO A 195 7.69 5.34 2.08
CA PRO A 195 8.51 4.18 1.80
C PRO A 195 8.88 3.41 3.08
N ASN A 196 9.33 2.16 2.95
CA ASN A 196 10.11 1.51 3.98
C ASN A 196 11.63 1.81 3.82
N GLU A 197 12.46 1.43 4.83
CA GLU A 197 13.90 1.68 4.81
C GLU A 197 14.58 1.10 3.56
N THR A 198 14.16 -0.09 3.11
CA THR A 198 14.76 -0.76 1.94
C THR A 198 14.36 -0.08 0.62
N GLU A 199 13.12 0.31 0.48
CA GLU A 199 12.61 1.03 -0.70
C GLU A 199 13.28 2.38 -0.84
N ALA A 200 13.36 3.14 0.26
CA ALA A 200 14.06 4.43 0.28
C ALA A 200 15.54 4.27 -0.09
N ALA A 201 16.23 3.31 0.52
CA ALA A 201 17.65 3.06 0.26
C ALA A 201 17.93 2.67 -1.20
N ARG A 202 17.06 1.88 -1.82
CA ARG A 202 17.22 1.48 -3.23
C ARG A 202 17.05 2.65 -4.20
N LEU A 203 16.14 3.58 -3.92
CA LEU A 203 15.94 4.76 -4.76
C LEU A 203 17.08 5.80 -4.61
N THR A 204 17.53 6.02 -3.38
CA THR A 204 18.52 7.06 -3.08
C THR A 204 19.96 6.59 -3.24
N GLY A 205 20.20 5.27 -3.12
CA GLY A 205 21.52 4.69 -3.03
C GLY A 205 22.19 4.83 -1.64
N GLU A 206 21.45 5.37 -0.65
CA GLU A 206 21.96 5.62 0.70
C GLU A 206 21.44 4.58 1.69
N ALA A 207 22.25 4.16 2.63
CA ALA A 207 21.85 3.19 3.64
C ALA A 207 21.19 3.83 4.88
N ASP A 208 21.43 5.11 5.12
CA ASP A 208 20.95 5.84 6.28
C ASP A 208 19.55 6.40 6.06
N ALA A 209 18.60 5.99 6.90
CA ALA A 209 17.19 6.41 6.78
C ALA A 209 16.99 7.94 6.96
N TYR A 210 17.82 8.58 7.77
CA TYR A 210 17.73 10.03 7.98
C TYR A 210 18.20 10.78 6.74
N ARG A 211 19.30 10.32 6.11
CA ARG A 211 19.76 10.90 4.85
C ARG A 211 18.78 10.64 3.71
N ASN A 212 18.17 9.45 3.67
CA ASN A 212 17.09 9.15 2.72
C ASN A 212 15.92 10.13 2.85
N ALA A 213 15.43 10.34 4.07
CA ALA A 213 14.34 11.27 4.32
C ALA A 213 14.69 12.71 3.91
N GLU A 214 15.93 13.16 4.20
CA GLU A 214 16.42 14.48 3.81
C GLU A 214 16.45 14.64 2.29
N LEU A 215 16.99 13.65 1.55
CA LEU A 215 17.05 13.66 0.09
C LEU A 215 15.67 13.78 -0.57
N PHE A 216 14.65 13.08 -0.07
CA PHE A 216 13.28 13.24 -0.58
C PHE A 216 12.75 14.66 -0.37
N VAL A 217 13.00 15.26 0.81
CA VAL A 217 12.59 16.65 1.09
C VAL A 217 13.36 17.65 0.21
N GLU A 218 14.66 17.46 0.00
CA GLU A 218 15.47 18.27 -0.91
C GLU A 218 14.92 18.24 -2.35
N HIS A 219 14.29 17.13 -2.78
CA HIS A 219 13.66 16.97 -4.09
C HIS A 219 12.19 17.41 -4.13
N GLY A 220 11.69 18.02 -3.06
CA GLY A 220 10.40 18.73 -3.06
C GLY A 220 9.23 18.02 -2.39
N VAL A 221 9.42 16.82 -1.81
CA VAL A 221 8.37 16.17 -1.01
C VAL A 221 8.12 16.99 0.26
N SER A 222 6.85 17.25 0.60
CA SER A 222 6.52 18.07 1.77
C SER A 222 6.77 17.34 3.08
N CYS A 223 6.44 16.04 3.13
CA CYS A 223 6.64 15.18 4.30
C CYS A 223 7.03 13.78 3.89
N VAL A 224 8.07 13.24 4.48
CA VAL A 224 8.57 11.89 4.29
C VAL A 224 8.31 11.07 5.54
N VAL A 225 7.73 9.90 5.39
CA VAL A 225 7.44 8.96 6.48
C VAL A 225 8.09 7.61 6.15
N ILE A 226 9.27 7.33 6.71
CA ILE A 226 9.96 6.08 6.47
C ILE A 226 9.51 5.04 7.47
N LYS A 227 8.88 3.95 6.98
CA LYS A 227 8.48 2.78 7.78
C LYS A 227 9.73 1.99 8.16
N ARG A 228 9.95 1.70 9.46
CA ARG A 228 11.17 1.09 10.01
C ARG A 228 10.89 -0.21 10.78
N GLY A 229 9.77 -0.87 10.46
CA GLY A 229 9.36 -2.13 11.10
C GLY A 229 9.27 -2.00 12.62
N LYS A 230 9.97 -2.86 13.37
CA LYS A 230 9.97 -2.85 14.84
C LYS A 230 10.52 -1.57 15.49
N LYS A 231 11.17 -0.69 14.73
CA LYS A 231 11.62 0.62 15.22
C LYS A 231 10.53 1.69 15.09
N GLY A 232 9.39 1.38 14.45
CA GLY A 232 8.32 2.33 14.18
C GLY A 232 8.51 3.08 12.88
N CYS A 233 8.50 4.42 12.89
CA CYS A 233 8.72 5.24 11.71
C CYS A 233 9.52 6.49 12.01
N LEU A 234 10.15 7.04 10.95
CA LEU A 234 10.85 8.32 10.93
C LEU A 234 10.04 9.29 10.08
N ILE A 235 9.78 10.48 10.61
CA ILE A 235 9.09 11.55 9.92
C ILE A 235 10.09 12.70 9.66
N ARG A 236 10.08 13.24 8.44
CA ARG A 236 10.88 14.38 8.04
C ARG A 236 10.07 15.36 7.21
N THR A 237 10.02 16.61 7.64
CA THR A 237 9.60 17.75 6.83
C THR A 237 10.77 18.70 6.65
N LYS A 238 10.56 19.82 5.99
CA LYS A 238 11.59 20.86 5.89
C LYS A 238 11.96 21.46 7.25
N GLU A 239 10.97 21.55 8.17
CA GLU A 239 11.11 22.25 9.46
C GLU A 239 11.47 21.31 10.61
N GLN A 240 11.05 20.04 10.55
CA GLN A 240 11.16 19.14 11.69
C GLN A 240 11.47 17.71 11.30
N GLN A 241 12.07 16.99 12.25
CA GLN A 241 12.35 15.56 12.16
C GLN A 241 12.13 14.92 13.52
N PHE A 242 11.42 13.79 13.52
CA PHE A 242 11.16 13.01 14.74
C PHE A 242 10.85 11.55 14.43
N GLU A 243 10.88 10.71 15.45
CA GLU A 243 10.56 9.29 15.36
C GLU A 243 9.34 8.95 16.19
N ILE A 244 8.54 8.01 15.70
CA ILE A 244 7.47 7.38 16.46
C ILE A 244 7.83 5.91 16.64
N PRO A 245 7.95 5.40 17.87
CA PRO A 245 8.25 4.01 18.11
C PRO A 245 7.10 3.11 17.67
N ALA A 246 7.41 1.86 17.31
CA ALA A 246 6.39 0.84 17.13
C ALA A 246 5.71 0.51 18.46
N TYR A 247 4.48 0.00 18.40
CA TYR A 247 3.80 -0.52 19.57
C TYR A 247 4.57 -1.70 20.18
N ALA A 248 5.00 -1.56 21.44
CA ALA A 248 5.99 -2.47 22.05
C ALA A 248 5.45 -3.85 22.41
N HIS A 249 4.13 -4.00 22.55
CA HIS A 249 3.49 -5.21 23.05
C HIS A 249 2.88 -6.11 21.98
N ALA A 250 3.11 -5.78 20.68
CA ALA A 250 2.61 -6.61 19.59
C ALA A 250 3.33 -7.97 19.52
N THR A 251 2.55 -9.04 19.35
CA THR A 251 3.07 -10.39 19.13
C THR A 251 3.19 -10.66 17.63
N LEU A 252 4.40 -10.79 17.13
CA LEU A 252 4.66 -11.00 15.71
C LEU A 252 4.22 -12.40 15.24
N VAL A 253 3.25 -12.45 14.35
CA VAL A 253 2.76 -13.65 13.66
C VAL A 253 3.08 -13.57 12.16
N ASP A 254 2.71 -12.47 11.49
CA ASP A 254 2.90 -12.25 10.05
C ASP A 254 3.09 -10.76 9.76
N THR A 255 4.11 -10.39 8.97
CA THR A 255 4.36 -8.98 8.61
C THR A 255 3.63 -8.52 7.35
N THR A 256 2.88 -9.41 6.70
CA THR A 256 2.15 -9.10 5.46
C THR A 256 1.12 -8.01 5.70
N GLY A 257 1.13 -7.00 4.84
CA GLY A 257 0.19 -5.89 4.93
C GLY A 257 0.44 -4.90 6.08
N ALA A 258 1.52 -5.08 6.87
CA ALA A 258 1.83 -4.13 7.94
C ALA A 258 2.15 -2.73 7.39
N GLY A 259 2.82 -2.66 6.23
CA GLY A 259 3.08 -1.41 5.52
C GLY A 259 1.80 -0.74 5.07
N ASP A 260 0.92 -1.49 4.42
CA ASP A 260 -0.38 -1.02 3.91
C ASP A 260 -1.28 -0.57 5.08
N SER A 261 -1.27 -1.32 6.18
CA SER A 261 -2.02 -0.97 7.39
C SER A 261 -1.48 0.30 8.06
N PHE A 262 -0.16 0.49 8.07
CA PHE A 262 0.44 1.75 8.51
C PHE A 262 -0.03 2.92 7.65
N ALA A 263 0.05 2.78 6.30
CA ALA A 263 -0.40 3.81 5.36
C ALA A 263 -1.89 4.13 5.56
N ALA A 264 -2.74 3.10 5.70
CA ALA A 264 -4.15 3.27 5.99
C ALA A 264 -4.41 4.03 7.30
N GLY A 265 -3.71 3.68 8.39
CA GLY A 265 -3.81 4.39 9.66
C GLY A 265 -3.34 5.84 9.56
N PHE A 266 -2.26 6.10 8.85
CA PHE A 266 -1.75 7.44 8.60
C PHE A 266 -2.76 8.30 7.80
N LEU A 267 -3.32 7.74 6.73
CA LEU A 267 -4.38 8.35 5.90
C LEU A 267 -5.64 8.64 6.72
N TRP A 268 -6.03 7.72 7.61
CA TRP A 268 -7.15 7.94 8.51
C TRP A 268 -6.91 9.12 9.45
N GLY A 269 -5.67 9.26 9.96
CA GLY A 269 -5.27 10.41 10.75
C GLY A 269 -5.36 11.72 9.96
N LEU A 270 -4.86 11.76 8.72
CA LEU A 270 -4.98 12.93 7.83
C LEU A 270 -6.44 13.31 7.56
N LYS A 271 -7.31 12.32 7.29
CA LYS A 271 -8.75 12.55 7.09
C LYS A 271 -9.43 13.18 8.30
N ASN A 272 -8.95 12.88 9.50
CA ASN A 272 -9.49 13.40 10.76
C ASN A 272 -8.73 14.65 11.28
N ASP A 273 -7.96 15.32 10.43
CA ASP A 273 -7.19 16.53 10.74
C ASP A 273 -6.26 16.38 11.96
N MET A 274 -5.76 15.17 12.20
CA MET A 274 -4.84 14.92 13.31
C MET A 274 -3.47 15.57 13.04
N PRO A 275 -2.76 16.01 14.10
CA PRO A 275 -1.36 16.42 13.97
C PRO A 275 -0.52 15.33 13.34
N LEU A 276 0.53 15.69 12.59
CA LEU A 276 1.38 14.75 11.86
C LEU A 276 1.96 13.64 12.75
N GLU A 277 2.38 13.98 13.95
CA GLU A 277 2.86 13.02 14.95
C GLU A 277 1.79 11.98 15.30
N GLU A 278 0.55 12.44 15.47
CA GLU A 278 -0.58 11.58 15.84
C GLU A 278 -1.04 10.72 14.63
N CYS A 279 -0.96 11.24 13.39
CA CYS A 279 -1.17 10.42 12.19
C CYS A 279 -0.19 9.24 12.15
N ALA A 280 1.10 9.50 12.38
CA ALA A 280 2.13 8.47 12.38
C ALA A 280 1.98 7.47 13.55
N ARG A 281 1.62 7.96 14.74
CA ARG A 281 1.35 7.13 15.91
C ARG A 281 0.16 6.20 15.66
N PHE A 282 -0.92 6.71 15.08
CA PHE A 282 -2.08 5.89 14.72
C PHE A 282 -1.71 4.87 13.63
N GLY A 283 -0.90 5.25 12.63
CA GLY A 283 -0.34 4.31 11.65
C GLY A 283 0.43 3.15 12.31
N CYS A 284 1.29 3.44 13.30
CA CYS A 284 1.99 2.42 14.08
C CYS A 284 1.03 1.51 14.87
N ALA A 285 -0.02 2.08 15.48
CA ALA A 285 -1.03 1.32 16.20
C ALA A 285 -1.80 0.36 15.29
N VAL A 286 -2.26 0.83 14.12
CA VAL A 286 -2.96 0.00 13.12
C VAL A 286 -2.06 -1.12 12.60
N ALA A 287 -0.82 -0.80 12.20
CA ALA A 287 0.14 -1.81 11.75
C ALA A 287 0.44 -2.87 12.81
N SER A 288 0.46 -2.49 14.09
CA SER A 288 0.68 -3.44 15.19
C SER A 288 -0.43 -4.48 15.32
N CYS A 289 -1.68 -4.12 15.02
CA CYS A 289 -2.79 -5.06 14.99
C CYS A 289 -2.62 -6.09 13.86
N THR A 290 -2.16 -5.63 12.69
CA THR A 290 -1.99 -6.48 11.51
C THR A 290 -0.94 -7.56 11.72
N VAL A 291 0.18 -7.24 12.35
CA VAL A 291 1.28 -8.22 12.53
C VAL A 291 0.93 -9.37 13.48
N GLU A 292 -0.18 -9.34 14.20
CA GLU A 292 -0.63 -10.40 15.12
C GLU A 292 -1.55 -11.44 14.48
N LYS A 293 -1.94 -11.24 13.22
CA LYS A 293 -2.78 -12.19 12.48
C LYS A 293 -2.15 -12.56 11.14
N LEU A 294 -2.53 -13.73 10.61
CA LEU A 294 -2.13 -14.13 9.28
C LEU A 294 -2.92 -13.38 8.22
N GLY A 295 -2.22 -12.78 7.24
CA GLY A 295 -2.82 -12.07 6.10
C GLY A 295 -2.87 -10.56 6.26
N ALA A 296 -2.92 -9.84 5.13
CA ALA A 296 -2.68 -8.41 5.05
C ALA A 296 -3.83 -7.53 5.58
N ASN A 297 -5.07 -8.01 5.52
CA ASN A 297 -6.28 -7.22 5.78
C ASN A 297 -7.31 -7.93 6.67
N THR A 298 -6.85 -8.93 7.43
CA THR A 298 -7.71 -9.79 8.27
C THR A 298 -7.76 -9.36 9.73
N ALA A 299 -6.82 -8.53 10.17
CA ALA A 299 -6.63 -8.21 11.59
C ALA A 299 -7.56 -7.10 12.09
N ILE A 300 -7.86 -6.13 11.24
CA ILE A 300 -8.68 -4.98 11.58
C ILE A 300 -10.14 -5.32 11.25
N GLU A 301 -10.95 -5.49 12.25
CA GLU A 301 -12.40 -5.71 12.12
C GLU A 301 -13.19 -4.44 12.48
N SER A 302 -12.61 -3.60 13.32
CA SER A 302 -13.12 -2.27 13.70
C SER A 302 -11.98 -1.37 14.18
N ALA A 303 -12.25 -0.08 14.34
CA ALA A 303 -11.27 0.88 14.82
C ALA A 303 -10.90 0.69 16.32
N GLU A 304 -11.66 -0.07 17.07
CA GLU A 304 -11.55 -0.14 18.54
C GLU A 304 -10.17 -0.58 19.00
N LEU A 305 -9.68 -1.73 18.53
CA LEU A 305 -8.37 -2.26 18.93
C LEU A 305 -7.23 -1.30 18.55
N ALA A 306 -7.31 -0.71 17.35
CA ALA A 306 -6.31 0.26 16.90
C ALA A 306 -6.32 1.52 17.78
N MET A 307 -7.51 2.00 18.18
CA MET A 307 -7.67 3.14 19.10
C MET A 307 -7.15 2.84 20.50
N GLU A 308 -7.41 1.66 21.03
CA GLU A 308 -6.85 1.24 22.33
C GLU A 308 -5.32 1.32 22.33
N ARG A 309 -4.68 0.74 21.31
CA ARG A 309 -3.22 0.78 21.16
C ARG A 309 -2.67 2.18 20.96
N TYR A 310 -3.36 2.98 20.16
CA TYR A 310 -3.01 4.37 19.96
C TYR A 310 -3.03 5.16 21.29
N GLU A 311 -4.06 5.00 22.10
CA GLU A 311 -4.14 5.65 23.41
C GLU A 311 -3.07 5.13 24.38
N GLU A 312 -2.69 3.86 24.30
CA GLU A 312 -1.55 3.31 25.06
C GLU A 312 -0.21 3.93 24.63
N MET A 313 0.00 4.14 23.32
CA MET A 313 1.22 4.75 22.78
C MET A 313 1.35 6.24 23.10
N ARG A 314 0.29 6.91 23.56
CA ARG A 314 0.30 8.32 23.98
C ARG A 314 0.72 8.52 25.42
N LYS A 315 0.67 7.46 26.24
CA LYS A 315 1.04 7.50 27.66
C LYS A 315 2.55 7.42 27.85
#